data_b39ac5cc587cd651b51d565fc2d5f510
#
_entry.id   b39ac5cc587cd651b51d565fc2d5f510
#
_cell.length_a   1.000
_cell.length_b   1.000
_cell.length_c   1.000
_cell.angle_alpha   90.00
_cell.angle_beta   90.00
_cell.angle_gamma   90.00
#
_symmetry.space_group_name_H-M   'P 1'
#
loop_
_entity.id
_entity.type
_entity.pdbx_description
1 polymer ?
#
loop_
_entity_poly.entity_id
_entity_poly.type
_entity_poly.pdbx_seq_one_letter_code
_entity_poly.pdbx_strand_id
1 'polypeptide(L)'
;MMEGNEDSIEDHLTAYAIQLSIQESIEASQPTSSHYHERFVPPSDQNRKLIAAIRQGQVFDLQNYVKHKYALDEADERGWFPLHEAAAQPIQQILEIILDASYKSMWEYKTCDGETPLTLAAKAGFMENVRTLLEKGVWPNTTNNKGETPLLIAVRRGSYEMVLTLIKYNCRIHQPCVKRWSAMHEAAKQGCKDILSLLLKNGGNVHLKDGYGVTPLGVAAEYGHCDVLEHLIHKGGDVHALADDGASVLFEAAGGGNPDCIALLLEYGGSGNVPNRAGQLPIHKAAYEGHYLSLKYLIPVTSKTAIQRSGLSPIHSAADGQNVQCLELLIENDFDVNTLLAEHISDNYDDERKTALYFAVSNNDILCTEVLLKAGADPNKDPLNCLLVAVRAGNHEIVRLLLSYGANVNCYFMLVNDTHFPSAIQYALNDEVMLRLLLNHGYNAERCFDCMHGDIFGSSFVWALPEEEVLPGWTSCVIKDTPFCAFITVPWLKHLVGHVIHILIDYMDYVPLCSKLKCVLEAQKEWPEIRQILENPRPLKHLCRLKIRKLIGLRRLWRQASMVKLPLPPILKDYILYKEYDLYGKGLNLA
;
A
#
# COMPACT_ATOMS: atom_id res chain seq x y z
N MET A 1 6.12 23.87 -25.27
CA MET A 1 6.02 24.11 -23.84
C MET A 1 4.55 24.02 -23.45
N MET A 2 4.25 23.18 -22.49
CA MET A 2 2.95 22.90 -21.89
C MET A 2 1.99 22.02 -22.73
N GLU A 3 2.18 20.72 -22.65
CA GLU A 3 1.14 19.70 -22.87
C GLU A 3 1.70 18.30 -22.51
N GLY A 4 2.25 18.18 -21.32
CA GLY A 4 2.77 16.91 -20.79
C GLY A 4 2.22 16.58 -19.40
N ASN A 5 1.01 17.06 -19.07
CA ASN A 5 0.47 16.94 -17.72
C ASN A 5 -1.01 16.53 -17.65
N GLU A 6 -1.67 16.18 -18.74
CA GLU A 6 -3.11 15.89 -18.67
C GLU A 6 -3.39 14.52 -18.03
N ASP A 7 -2.64 13.48 -18.34
CA ASP A 7 -2.85 12.15 -17.71
C ASP A 7 -2.47 12.13 -16.22
N SER A 8 -1.40 12.87 -15.85
CA SER A 8 -1.03 13.04 -14.43
C SER A 8 -2.03 13.93 -13.67
N ILE A 9 -2.72 14.83 -14.37
CA ILE A 9 -3.75 15.71 -13.79
C ILE A 9 -5.05 14.94 -13.60
N GLU A 10 -5.45 14.05 -14.51
CA GLU A 10 -6.63 13.19 -14.35
C GLU A 10 -6.45 12.16 -13.23
N ASP A 11 -5.30 11.51 -13.13
CA ASP A 11 -4.98 10.61 -12.01
C ASP A 11 -4.95 11.36 -10.67
N HIS A 12 -4.40 12.57 -10.63
CA HIS A 12 -4.46 13.45 -9.45
C HIS A 12 -5.87 13.95 -9.14
N LEU A 13 -6.67 14.27 -10.14
CA LEU A 13 -8.06 14.69 -9.96
C LEU A 13 -8.93 13.54 -9.49
N THR A 14 -8.70 12.33 -9.98
CA THR A 14 -9.41 11.12 -9.54
C THR A 14 -9.03 10.75 -8.10
N ALA A 15 -7.74 10.79 -7.76
CA ALA A 15 -7.27 10.59 -6.39
C ALA A 15 -7.80 11.69 -5.44
N TYR A 16 -7.85 12.94 -5.90
CA TYR A 16 -8.40 14.05 -5.13
C TYR A 16 -9.92 13.95 -4.96
N ALA A 17 -10.65 13.51 -6.00
CA ALA A 17 -12.10 13.26 -5.93
C ALA A 17 -12.44 12.09 -4.98
N ILE A 18 -11.64 11.03 -4.99
CA ILE A 18 -11.75 9.92 -4.01
C ILE A 18 -11.46 10.43 -2.60
N GLN A 19 -10.44 11.26 -2.43
CA GLN A 19 -10.06 11.83 -1.14
C GLN A 19 -11.12 12.81 -0.60
N LEU A 20 -11.74 13.62 -1.48
CA LEU A 20 -12.88 14.46 -1.16
C LEU A 20 -14.12 13.63 -0.80
N SER A 21 -14.42 12.56 -1.55
CA SER A 21 -15.54 11.66 -1.26
C SER A 21 -15.36 10.92 0.07
N ILE A 22 -14.11 10.52 0.41
CA ILE A 22 -13.77 9.96 1.71
C ILE A 22 -13.92 11.03 2.80
N GLN A 23 -13.50 12.26 2.55
CA GLN A 23 -13.59 13.37 3.49
C GLN A 23 -15.04 13.80 3.72
N GLU A 24 -15.85 13.88 2.67
CA GLU A 24 -17.31 14.10 2.75
C GLU A 24 -18.03 12.94 3.46
N SER A 25 -17.59 11.69 3.26
CA SER A 25 -18.13 10.53 3.98
C SER A 25 -17.74 10.53 5.46
N ILE A 26 -16.54 11.03 5.80
CA ILE A 26 -16.09 11.22 7.19
C ILE A 26 -16.85 12.39 7.83
N GLU A 27 -17.08 13.48 7.12
CA GLU A 27 -17.85 14.63 7.59
C GLU A 27 -19.36 14.30 7.69
N ALA A 28 -19.90 13.48 6.77
CA ALA A 28 -21.28 12.97 6.86
C ALA A 28 -21.51 11.91 7.93
N SER A 29 -20.45 11.22 8.37
CA SER A 29 -20.50 10.25 9.48
C SER A 29 -20.19 10.88 10.85
N GLN A 30 -19.84 12.15 10.91
CA GLN A 30 -19.87 12.88 12.17
C GLN A 30 -21.34 13.11 12.53
N PRO A 31 -21.79 12.71 13.73
CA PRO A 31 -23.13 13.07 14.17
C PRO A 31 -23.21 14.59 14.13
N THR A 32 -24.12 15.09 13.32
CA THR A 32 -24.46 16.51 13.28
C THR A 32 -24.71 16.96 14.72
N SER A 33 -23.75 17.64 15.31
CA SER A 33 -23.91 18.35 16.57
C SER A 33 -24.78 19.60 16.29
N SER A 34 -26.01 19.37 15.88
CA SER A 34 -27.03 20.39 15.75
C SER A 34 -27.76 20.57 17.08
N HIS A 35 -27.05 20.85 18.13
CA HIS A 35 -27.57 21.48 19.34
C HIS A 35 -26.36 21.96 20.14
N TYR A 36 -26.03 23.19 20.03
CA TYR A 36 -25.35 24.10 20.93
C TYR A 36 -24.61 25.19 20.13
N HIS A 37 -25.37 25.95 19.31
CA HIS A 37 -25.03 27.34 19.13
C HIS A 37 -25.69 28.15 20.27
N GLU A 38 -25.46 27.77 21.53
CA GLU A 38 -25.52 28.72 22.61
C GLU A 38 -24.37 29.72 22.38
N ARG A 39 -24.73 31.01 22.34
CA ARG A 39 -23.76 32.09 22.18
C ARG A 39 -22.68 31.92 23.26
N PHE A 40 -21.46 31.60 22.81
CA PHE A 40 -20.30 31.56 23.73
C PHE A 40 -20.25 32.89 24.45
N VAL A 41 -20.48 32.84 25.77
CA VAL A 41 -20.31 33.98 26.67
C VAL A 41 -18.87 33.94 27.12
N PRO A 42 -18.05 34.95 26.78
CA PRO A 42 -16.64 34.93 27.22
C PRO A 42 -16.56 34.90 28.75
N PRO A 43 -15.65 34.06 29.30
CA PRO A 43 -15.51 33.91 30.74
C PRO A 43 -15.20 35.26 31.40
N SER A 44 -15.72 35.47 32.63
CA SER A 44 -15.54 36.70 33.39
C SER A 44 -14.05 36.99 33.67
N ASP A 45 -13.75 38.24 33.99
CA ASP A 45 -12.38 38.62 34.42
C ASP A 45 -11.91 37.85 35.64
N GLN A 46 -12.83 37.45 36.53
CA GLN A 46 -12.52 36.65 37.70
C GLN A 46 -12.14 35.22 37.33
N ASN A 47 -12.86 34.61 36.40
CA ASN A 47 -12.53 33.29 35.88
C ASN A 47 -11.16 33.31 35.16
N ARG A 48 -10.86 34.32 34.35
CA ARG A 48 -9.55 34.46 33.68
C ARG A 48 -8.40 34.57 34.66
N LYS A 49 -8.58 35.36 35.77
CA LYS A 49 -7.60 35.47 36.84
C LYS A 49 -7.44 34.16 37.60
N LEU A 50 -8.54 33.46 37.86
CA LEU A 50 -8.54 32.15 38.50
C LEU A 50 -7.78 31.12 37.67
N ILE A 51 -8.07 31.00 36.41
CA ILE A 51 -7.37 30.08 35.49
C ILE A 51 -5.89 30.46 35.35
N ALA A 52 -5.57 31.76 35.27
CA ALA A 52 -4.19 32.22 35.24
C ALA A 52 -3.42 31.84 36.52
N ALA A 53 -4.02 32.01 37.70
CA ALA A 53 -3.44 31.61 38.98
C ALA A 53 -3.23 30.09 39.08
N ILE A 54 -4.18 29.27 38.55
CA ILE A 54 -4.04 27.82 38.48
C ILE A 54 -2.85 27.44 37.59
N ARG A 55 -2.76 28.01 36.37
CA ARG A 55 -1.67 27.73 35.41
C ARG A 55 -0.30 28.16 35.92
N GLN A 56 -0.23 29.24 36.68
CA GLN A 56 1.03 29.76 37.26
C GLN A 56 1.41 29.12 38.59
N GLY A 57 0.57 28.28 39.17
CA GLY A 57 0.83 27.64 40.44
C GLY A 57 0.74 28.57 41.67
N GLN A 58 -0.02 29.66 41.59
CA GLN A 58 -0.11 30.70 42.63
C GLN A 58 -1.13 30.34 43.72
N VAL A 59 -0.73 29.47 44.64
CA VAL A 59 -1.60 28.94 45.70
C VAL A 59 -2.21 30.03 46.59
N PHE A 60 -1.44 31.07 46.94
CA PHE A 60 -1.91 32.15 47.83
C PHE A 60 -3.01 33.01 47.18
N ASP A 61 -2.85 33.38 45.92
CA ASP A 61 -3.83 34.19 45.21
C ASP A 61 -5.10 33.42 44.92
N LEU A 62 -4.97 32.12 44.73
CA LEU A 62 -6.06 31.21 44.46
C LEU A 62 -7.12 31.21 45.55
N GLN A 63 -6.70 31.24 46.85
CA GLN A 63 -7.60 31.31 48.00
C GLN A 63 -8.51 32.55 48.00
N ASN A 64 -8.07 33.64 47.38
CA ASN A 64 -8.88 34.85 47.23
C ASN A 64 -9.86 34.75 46.05
N TYR A 65 -9.43 34.17 44.90
CA TYR A 65 -10.26 34.08 43.71
C TYR A 65 -11.38 33.05 43.84
N VAL A 66 -11.19 31.93 44.59
CA VAL A 66 -12.24 30.90 44.82
C VAL A 66 -13.43 31.40 45.66
N LYS A 67 -13.34 32.57 46.28
CA LYS A 67 -14.49 33.21 46.95
C LYS A 67 -15.61 33.57 45.98
N HIS A 68 -15.28 33.81 44.74
CA HIS A 68 -16.24 34.09 43.65
C HIS A 68 -16.70 32.78 43.00
N LYS A 69 -17.61 32.05 43.66
CA LYS A 69 -18.06 30.71 43.26
C LYS A 69 -18.59 30.62 41.82
N TYR A 70 -19.17 31.70 41.27
CA TYR A 70 -19.63 31.74 39.87
C TYR A 70 -18.47 31.57 38.88
N ALA A 71 -17.28 32.07 39.20
CA ALA A 71 -16.11 31.94 38.36
C ALA A 71 -15.61 30.48 38.22
N LEU A 72 -16.00 29.58 39.13
CA LEU A 72 -15.71 28.15 39.07
C LEU A 72 -16.60 27.39 38.06
N ASP A 73 -17.78 27.97 37.75
CA ASP A 73 -18.81 27.38 36.85
C ASP A 73 -18.80 28.01 35.45
N GLU A 74 -17.74 28.66 35.08
CA GLU A 74 -17.52 29.22 33.76
C GLU A 74 -16.44 28.43 33.02
N ALA A 75 -16.75 28.05 31.75
CA ALA A 75 -15.82 27.31 30.90
C ALA A 75 -15.12 28.24 29.92
N ASP A 76 -13.91 27.88 29.49
CA ASP A 76 -13.22 28.49 28.35
C ASP A 76 -13.79 27.98 27.02
N GLU A 77 -13.24 28.47 25.91
CA GLU A 77 -13.64 28.08 24.53
C GLU A 77 -13.49 26.58 24.26
N ARG A 78 -12.64 25.86 24.99
CA ARG A 78 -12.43 24.41 24.93
C ARG A 78 -13.39 23.63 25.82
N GLY A 79 -14.31 24.31 26.49
CA GLY A 79 -15.16 23.73 27.53
C GLY A 79 -14.42 23.38 28.83
N TRP A 80 -13.24 23.98 29.07
CA TRP A 80 -12.46 23.72 30.30
C TRP A 80 -12.92 24.61 31.40
N PHE A 81 -13.36 24.01 32.49
CA PHE A 81 -13.63 24.67 33.77
C PHE A 81 -12.36 24.76 34.60
N PRO A 82 -12.28 25.65 35.60
CA PRO A 82 -11.14 25.73 36.50
C PRO A 82 -10.72 24.40 37.15
N LEU A 83 -11.68 23.49 37.38
CA LEU A 83 -11.42 22.16 37.91
C LEU A 83 -10.66 21.26 36.91
N HIS A 84 -10.93 21.41 35.62
CA HIS A 84 -10.18 20.69 34.58
C HIS A 84 -8.71 21.13 34.51
N GLU A 85 -8.48 22.46 34.57
CA GLU A 85 -7.12 23.01 34.60
C GLU A 85 -6.38 22.58 35.87
N ALA A 86 -7.06 22.59 37.04
CA ALA A 86 -6.47 22.15 38.30
C ALA A 86 -6.12 20.65 38.28
N ALA A 87 -6.98 19.81 37.71
CA ALA A 87 -6.74 18.37 37.59
C ALA A 87 -5.56 18.05 36.67
N ALA A 88 -5.33 18.89 35.66
CA ALA A 88 -4.24 18.76 34.69
C ALA A 88 -2.92 19.45 35.15
N GLN A 89 -2.84 19.96 36.40
CA GLN A 89 -1.66 20.60 36.99
C GLN A 89 -0.96 19.66 37.99
N PRO A 90 0.38 19.73 38.11
CA PRO A 90 1.12 18.84 39.02
C PRO A 90 0.99 19.21 40.52
N ILE A 91 0.41 20.36 40.86
CA ILE A 91 0.34 20.86 42.22
C ILE A 91 -0.97 20.43 42.89
N GLN A 92 -0.92 19.37 43.69
CA GLN A 92 -2.07 18.78 44.38
C GLN A 92 -2.87 19.83 45.20
N GLN A 93 -2.20 20.74 45.90
CA GLN A 93 -2.85 21.77 46.72
C GLN A 93 -3.82 22.66 45.94
N ILE A 94 -3.51 22.94 44.65
CA ILE A 94 -4.39 23.72 43.78
C ILE A 94 -5.67 22.94 43.53
N LEU A 95 -5.56 21.65 43.22
CA LEU A 95 -6.70 20.79 43.00
C LEU A 95 -7.58 20.68 44.24
N GLU A 96 -7.00 20.52 45.43
CA GLU A 96 -7.72 20.45 46.70
C GLU A 96 -8.52 21.75 46.97
N ILE A 97 -7.90 22.92 46.79
CA ILE A 97 -8.56 24.21 46.97
C ILE A 97 -9.74 24.38 46.03
N ILE A 98 -9.56 24.02 44.77
CA ILE A 98 -10.62 24.12 43.74
C ILE A 98 -11.75 23.11 44.00
N LEU A 99 -11.43 21.86 44.38
CA LEU A 99 -12.43 20.84 44.73
C LEU A 99 -13.28 21.26 45.93
N ASP A 100 -12.64 21.80 46.98
CA ASP A 100 -13.34 22.24 48.22
C ASP A 100 -14.23 23.47 47.97
N ALA A 101 -13.86 24.30 47.00
CA ALA A 101 -14.65 25.43 46.57
C ALA A 101 -15.78 25.10 45.58
N SER A 102 -15.63 24.01 44.83
CA SER A 102 -16.57 23.58 43.77
C SER A 102 -17.77 22.82 44.33
N TYR A 103 -18.89 22.87 43.63
CA TYR A 103 -20.03 21.99 43.92
C TYR A 103 -19.75 20.57 43.38
N LYS A 104 -20.30 19.55 44.08
CA LYS A 104 -20.13 18.14 43.68
C LYS A 104 -20.61 17.85 42.27
N SER A 105 -21.63 18.56 41.76
CA SER A 105 -22.13 18.45 40.40
C SER A 105 -21.08 18.79 39.34
N MET A 106 -20.11 19.67 39.69
CA MET A 106 -19.05 20.09 38.77
C MET A 106 -17.94 19.05 38.60
N TRP A 107 -17.84 18.06 39.47
CA TRP A 107 -16.76 17.09 39.48
C TRP A 107 -16.81 16.13 38.27
N GLU A 108 -17.98 16.03 37.63
CA GLU A 108 -18.21 15.21 36.43
C GLU A 108 -18.45 16.03 35.14
N TYR A 109 -18.24 17.34 35.20
CA TYR A 109 -18.32 18.20 34.02
C TYR A 109 -17.33 17.74 32.97
N LYS A 110 -17.74 17.88 31.72
CA LYS A 110 -16.97 17.44 30.55
C LYS A 110 -16.51 18.65 29.73
N THR A 111 -15.28 18.58 29.25
CA THR A 111 -14.79 19.50 28.22
C THR A 111 -15.47 19.23 26.86
N CYS A 112 -15.22 20.03 25.83
CA CYS A 112 -15.72 19.77 24.47
C CYS A 112 -15.28 18.38 23.96
N ASP A 113 -14.09 17.89 24.34
CA ASP A 113 -13.60 16.55 24.03
C ASP A 113 -14.21 15.46 24.95
N GLY A 114 -15.09 15.82 25.85
CA GLY A 114 -15.71 14.93 26.82
C GLY A 114 -14.81 14.53 27.99
N GLU A 115 -13.64 15.15 28.15
CA GLU A 115 -12.72 14.84 29.26
C GLU A 115 -13.30 15.33 30.58
N THR A 116 -13.21 14.51 31.61
CA THR A 116 -13.54 14.86 32.99
C THR A 116 -12.27 15.20 33.75
N PRO A 117 -12.35 15.87 34.93
CA PRO A 117 -11.17 16.12 35.75
C PRO A 117 -10.36 14.86 36.06
N LEU A 118 -11.02 13.72 36.30
CA LEU A 118 -10.35 12.46 36.58
C LEU A 118 -9.67 11.86 35.35
N THR A 119 -10.30 11.95 34.16
CA THR A 119 -9.65 11.49 32.93
C THR A 119 -8.45 12.36 32.55
N LEU A 120 -8.54 13.67 32.78
CA LEU A 120 -7.42 14.60 32.56
C LEU A 120 -6.25 14.35 33.54
N ALA A 121 -6.52 14.16 34.83
CA ALA A 121 -5.50 13.80 35.80
C ALA A 121 -4.80 12.48 35.45
N ALA A 122 -5.58 11.46 35.03
CA ALA A 122 -5.05 10.18 34.57
C ALA A 122 -4.22 10.36 33.28
N LYS A 123 -4.70 11.16 32.33
CA LYS A 123 -4.01 11.44 31.06
C LYS A 123 -2.72 12.24 31.26
N ALA A 124 -2.71 13.18 32.20
CA ALA A 124 -1.53 13.93 32.61
C ALA A 124 -0.53 13.07 33.41
N GLY A 125 -1.00 12.00 34.04
CA GLY A 125 -0.16 11.10 34.84
C GLY A 125 0.07 11.57 36.30
N PHE A 126 -0.75 12.50 36.77
CA PHE A 126 -0.61 13.05 38.12
C PHE A 126 -1.29 12.16 39.16
N MET A 127 -0.51 11.25 39.72
CA MET A 127 -0.98 10.22 40.65
C MET A 127 -1.69 10.79 41.86
N GLU A 128 -1.13 11.85 42.47
CA GLU A 128 -1.71 12.48 43.65
C GLU A 128 -3.05 13.17 43.34
N ASN A 129 -3.17 13.77 42.14
CA ASN A 129 -4.45 14.35 41.71
C ASN A 129 -5.52 13.28 41.51
N VAL A 130 -5.16 12.14 40.90
CA VAL A 130 -6.07 11.00 40.75
C VAL A 130 -6.52 10.50 42.13
N ARG A 131 -5.60 10.35 43.09
CA ARG A 131 -5.90 9.92 44.45
C ARG A 131 -6.85 10.90 45.13
N THR A 132 -6.53 12.20 45.11
CA THR A 132 -7.34 13.27 45.73
C THR A 132 -8.77 13.29 45.15
N LEU A 133 -8.92 13.19 43.83
CA LEU A 133 -10.24 13.13 43.18
C LEU A 133 -11.05 11.92 43.65
N LEU A 134 -10.44 10.74 43.72
CA LEU A 134 -11.09 9.51 44.18
C LEU A 134 -11.44 9.54 45.68
N GLU A 135 -10.55 10.08 46.53
CA GLU A 135 -10.80 10.26 47.99
C GLU A 135 -11.97 11.21 48.28
N LYS A 136 -12.13 12.25 47.46
CA LYS A 136 -13.29 13.14 47.53
C LYS A 136 -14.58 12.52 47.04
N GLY A 137 -14.51 11.35 46.33
CA GLY A 137 -15.66 10.61 45.88
C GLY A 137 -16.07 10.90 44.43
N VAL A 138 -15.15 11.36 43.58
CA VAL A 138 -15.36 11.44 42.12
C VAL A 138 -15.55 10.02 41.58
N TRP A 139 -16.50 9.85 40.68
CA TRP A 139 -16.84 8.52 40.15
C TRP A 139 -15.70 7.96 39.27
N PRO A 140 -15.15 6.76 39.57
CA PRO A 140 -13.97 6.21 38.89
C PRO A 140 -14.22 5.75 37.47
N ASN A 141 -15.50 5.63 37.05
CA ASN A 141 -15.89 5.09 35.74
C ASN A 141 -16.38 6.18 34.76
N THR A 142 -16.00 7.42 34.98
CA THR A 142 -16.26 8.51 34.02
C THR A 142 -15.60 8.20 32.68
N THR A 143 -16.18 8.72 31.58
CA THR A 143 -15.66 8.50 30.23
C THR A 143 -15.60 9.78 29.44
N ASN A 144 -14.57 9.90 28.59
CA ASN A 144 -14.50 10.93 27.56
C ASN A 144 -15.40 10.58 26.35
N ASN A 145 -15.39 11.42 25.28
CA ASN A 145 -16.19 11.20 24.08
C ASN A 145 -15.78 9.92 23.30
N LYS A 146 -14.55 9.43 23.49
CA LYS A 146 -14.10 8.15 22.94
C LYS A 146 -14.53 6.94 23.76
N GLY A 147 -15.25 7.16 24.89
CA GLY A 147 -15.62 6.11 25.84
C GLY A 147 -14.44 5.63 26.70
N GLU A 148 -13.31 6.32 26.69
CA GLU A 148 -12.13 5.91 27.46
C GLU A 148 -12.33 6.23 28.95
N THR A 149 -12.09 5.22 29.77
CA THR A 149 -12.13 5.33 31.25
C THR A 149 -10.77 5.76 31.80
N PRO A 150 -10.70 6.32 33.04
CA PRO A 150 -9.43 6.56 33.71
C PRO A 150 -8.56 5.30 33.81
N LEU A 151 -9.16 4.13 33.99
CA LEU A 151 -8.47 2.83 34.01
C LEU A 151 -7.79 2.55 32.66
N LEU A 152 -8.51 2.70 31.55
CA LEU A 152 -7.95 2.49 30.21
C LEU A 152 -6.77 3.45 29.94
N ILE A 153 -6.92 4.70 30.34
CA ILE A 153 -5.87 5.73 30.21
C ILE A 153 -4.65 5.37 31.09
N ALA A 154 -4.87 4.93 32.33
CA ALA A 154 -3.80 4.53 33.25
C ALA A 154 -3.01 3.32 32.72
N VAL A 155 -3.69 2.34 32.13
CA VAL A 155 -3.05 1.16 31.52
C VAL A 155 -2.23 1.60 30.31
N ARG A 156 -2.78 2.46 29.44
CA ARG A 156 -2.05 3.01 28.26
C ARG A 156 -0.77 3.74 28.66
N ARG A 157 -0.76 4.38 29.81
CA ARG A 157 0.45 5.02 30.37
C ARG A 157 1.43 4.05 31.03
N GLY A 158 1.05 2.80 31.21
CA GLY A 158 1.85 1.81 31.93
C GLY A 158 1.98 2.08 33.43
N SER A 159 1.10 2.91 34.01
CA SER A 159 1.20 3.29 35.42
C SER A 159 0.56 2.27 36.36
N TYR A 160 1.35 1.33 36.87
CA TYR A 160 0.90 0.27 37.78
C TYR A 160 0.21 0.83 39.03
N GLU A 161 0.79 1.85 39.68
CA GLU A 161 0.23 2.47 40.87
C GLU A 161 -1.14 3.11 40.62
N MET A 162 -1.30 3.79 39.49
CA MET A 162 -2.57 4.42 39.11
C MET A 162 -3.64 3.36 38.86
N VAL A 163 -3.30 2.29 38.15
CA VAL A 163 -4.19 1.14 37.90
C VAL A 163 -4.61 0.51 39.24
N LEU A 164 -3.65 0.26 40.14
CA LEU A 164 -3.92 -0.31 41.46
C LEU A 164 -4.84 0.60 42.30
N THR A 165 -4.60 1.91 42.25
CA THR A 165 -5.44 2.89 42.98
C THR A 165 -6.87 2.90 42.42
N LEU A 166 -7.05 2.99 41.11
CA LEU A 166 -8.38 2.95 40.49
C LEU A 166 -9.14 1.67 40.84
N ILE A 167 -8.46 0.53 40.86
CA ILE A 167 -9.07 -0.77 41.27
C ILE A 167 -9.49 -0.72 42.75
N LYS A 168 -8.69 -0.15 43.65
CA LYS A 168 -9.05 0.02 45.07
C LYS A 168 -10.32 0.85 45.27
N TYR A 169 -10.58 1.80 44.37
CA TYR A 169 -11.80 2.62 44.37
C TYR A 169 -12.92 2.01 43.51
N ASN A 170 -12.90 0.69 43.26
CA ASN A 170 -13.96 -0.08 42.58
C ASN A 170 -14.25 0.37 41.14
N CYS A 171 -13.23 0.68 40.35
CA CYS A 171 -13.43 0.92 38.95
C CYS A 171 -13.89 -0.36 38.20
N ARG A 172 -14.66 -0.18 37.16
CA ARG A 172 -15.15 -1.28 36.30
C ARG A 172 -14.04 -1.74 35.33
N ILE A 173 -13.48 -2.93 35.56
CA ILE A 173 -12.36 -3.47 34.76
C ILE A 173 -12.78 -3.78 33.31
N HIS A 174 -14.04 -4.19 33.12
CA HIS A 174 -14.54 -4.64 31.79
C HIS A 174 -15.18 -3.53 30.96
N GLN A 175 -15.20 -2.29 31.43
CA GLN A 175 -15.82 -1.19 30.69
C GLN A 175 -14.99 -0.88 29.43
N PRO A 176 -15.52 -1.16 28.22
CA PRO A 176 -14.81 -0.88 26.98
C PRO A 176 -15.02 0.57 26.53
N CYS A 177 -14.13 1.08 25.70
CA CYS A 177 -14.34 2.30 24.94
C CYS A 177 -15.30 2.10 23.75
N VAL A 178 -15.58 3.15 22.96
CA VAL A 178 -16.46 3.10 21.77
C VAL A 178 -16.06 2.00 20.78
N LYS A 179 -14.75 1.73 20.63
CA LYS A 179 -14.23 0.64 19.79
C LYS A 179 -14.29 -0.75 20.45
N ARG A 180 -15.01 -0.90 21.54
CA ARG A 180 -15.04 -2.11 22.38
C ARG A 180 -13.68 -2.52 22.95
N TRP A 181 -12.69 -1.63 22.88
CA TRP A 181 -11.35 -1.83 23.43
C TRP A 181 -11.36 -1.70 24.94
N SER A 182 -10.83 -2.68 25.64
CA SER A 182 -10.82 -2.75 27.12
C SER A 182 -9.41 -2.56 27.68
N ALA A 183 -9.31 -2.37 29.00
CA ALA A 183 -8.05 -2.33 29.72
C ALA A 183 -7.19 -3.59 29.52
N MET A 184 -7.81 -4.77 29.31
CA MET A 184 -7.13 -6.02 29.02
C MET A 184 -6.43 -5.99 27.65
N HIS A 185 -7.11 -5.46 26.61
CA HIS A 185 -6.53 -5.29 25.28
C HIS A 185 -5.36 -4.30 25.31
N GLU A 186 -5.53 -3.19 26.03
CA GLU A 186 -4.49 -2.17 26.16
C GLU A 186 -3.26 -2.71 26.88
N ALA A 187 -3.44 -3.46 27.98
CA ALA A 187 -2.34 -4.11 28.71
C ALA A 187 -1.60 -5.14 27.85
N ALA A 188 -2.34 -5.90 27.02
CA ALA A 188 -1.78 -6.85 26.06
C ALA A 188 -0.97 -6.13 24.97
N LYS A 189 -1.50 -5.03 24.43
CA LYS A 189 -0.84 -4.19 23.45
C LYS A 189 0.48 -3.59 23.94
N GLN A 190 0.50 -3.11 25.22
CA GLN A 190 1.66 -2.49 25.82
C GLN A 190 2.71 -3.50 26.33
N GLY A 191 2.40 -4.78 26.34
CA GLY A 191 3.28 -5.81 26.89
C GLY A 191 3.42 -5.74 28.42
N CYS A 192 2.49 -5.09 29.12
CA CYS A 192 2.59 -4.87 30.56
C CYS A 192 2.07 -6.07 31.37
N LYS A 193 2.90 -7.11 31.52
CA LYS A 193 2.55 -8.36 32.24
C LYS A 193 2.07 -8.10 33.67
N ASP A 194 2.68 -7.17 34.41
CA ASP A 194 2.32 -6.88 35.79
C ASP A 194 0.93 -6.23 35.89
N ILE A 195 0.63 -5.27 35.00
CA ILE A 195 -0.69 -4.64 34.93
C ILE A 195 -1.74 -5.66 34.51
N LEU A 196 -1.42 -6.49 33.49
CA LEU A 196 -2.31 -7.57 33.05
C LEU A 196 -2.60 -8.54 34.21
N SER A 197 -1.58 -8.95 34.95
CA SER A 197 -1.74 -9.84 36.14
C SER A 197 -2.60 -9.19 37.21
N LEU A 198 -2.47 -7.88 37.42
CA LEU A 198 -3.27 -7.12 38.37
C LEU A 198 -4.75 -7.08 37.93
N LEU A 199 -5.01 -6.82 36.65
CA LEU A 199 -6.37 -6.83 36.09
C LEU A 199 -7.01 -8.22 36.20
N LEU A 200 -6.27 -9.29 35.87
CA LEU A 200 -6.74 -10.68 35.98
C LEU A 200 -7.07 -11.10 37.41
N LYS A 201 -6.25 -10.70 38.40
CA LYS A 201 -6.49 -10.97 39.84
C LYS A 201 -7.78 -10.31 40.35
N ASN A 202 -8.18 -9.20 39.70
CA ASN A 202 -9.39 -8.46 40.08
C ASN A 202 -10.57 -8.74 39.14
N GLY A 203 -10.55 -9.91 38.45
CA GLY A 203 -11.66 -10.40 37.65
C GLY A 203 -11.61 -10.04 36.17
N GLY A 204 -10.44 -9.59 35.65
CA GLY A 204 -10.26 -9.35 34.20
C GLY A 204 -10.61 -10.56 33.36
N ASN A 205 -11.37 -10.39 32.30
CA ASN A 205 -11.81 -11.47 31.40
C ASN A 205 -10.88 -11.58 30.19
N VAL A 206 -10.25 -12.74 30.00
CA VAL A 206 -9.32 -13.04 28.89
C VAL A 206 -10.03 -13.23 27.55
N HIS A 207 -11.35 -13.48 27.55
CA HIS A 207 -12.15 -13.75 26.34
C HIS A 207 -12.90 -12.52 25.80
N LEU A 208 -12.64 -11.33 26.36
CA LEU A 208 -13.24 -10.12 25.81
C LEU A 208 -12.82 -9.93 24.35
N LYS A 209 -13.77 -9.53 23.53
CA LYS A 209 -13.55 -9.20 22.12
C LYS A 209 -13.68 -7.69 21.90
N ASP A 210 -12.77 -7.11 21.16
CA ASP A 210 -12.84 -5.72 20.72
C ASP A 210 -13.87 -5.51 19.60
N GLY A 211 -13.85 -4.38 18.92
CA GLY A 211 -14.73 -4.04 17.81
C GLY A 211 -14.50 -4.88 16.54
N TYR A 212 -13.38 -5.55 16.43
CA TYR A 212 -13.01 -6.44 15.32
C TYR A 212 -13.06 -7.92 15.71
N GLY A 213 -13.53 -8.24 16.91
CA GLY A 213 -13.59 -9.60 17.41
C GLY A 213 -12.26 -10.15 17.92
N VAL A 214 -11.21 -9.32 18.01
CA VAL A 214 -9.88 -9.71 18.48
C VAL A 214 -9.89 -9.80 20.01
N THR A 215 -9.26 -10.84 20.57
CA THR A 215 -9.08 -11.03 22.01
C THR A 215 -7.78 -10.40 22.52
N PRO A 216 -7.62 -10.17 23.83
CA PRO A 216 -6.33 -9.74 24.38
C PRO A 216 -5.17 -10.66 24.02
N LEU A 217 -5.43 -11.97 23.83
CA LEU A 217 -4.45 -12.93 23.36
C LEU A 217 -4.02 -12.65 21.92
N GLY A 218 -4.98 -12.36 21.03
CA GLY A 218 -4.69 -11.96 19.64
C GLY A 218 -3.88 -10.67 19.57
N VAL A 219 -4.24 -9.69 20.41
CA VAL A 219 -3.49 -8.43 20.50
C VAL A 219 -2.05 -8.67 20.99
N ALA A 220 -1.84 -9.47 22.04
CA ALA A 220 -0.49 -9.80 22.50
C ALA A 220 0.35 -10.50 21.42
N ALA A 221 -0.30 -11.33 20.60
CA ALA A 221 0.33 -12.02 19.47
C ALA A 221 0.73 -11.04 18.35
N GLU A 222 -0.18 -10.13 17.95
CA GLU A 222 0.05 -9.10 16.94
C GLU A 222 1.20 -8.14 17.32
N TYR A 223 1.26 -7.74 18.60
CA TYR A 223 2.31 -6.83 19.08
C TYR A 223 3.59 -7.57 19.55
N GLY A 224 3.65 -8.90 19.43
CA GLY A 224 4.85 -9.69 19.68
C GLY A 224 5.26 -9.80 21.15
N HIS A 225 4.32 -9.68 22.09
CA HIS A 225 4.60 -9.76 23.52
C HIS A 225 4.46 -11.18 24.06
N CYS A 226 5.52 -12.01 23.87
CA CYS A 226 5.51 -13.45 24.17
C CYS A 226 5.25 -13.77 25.64
N ASP A 227 5.80 -12.99 26.56
CA ASP A 227 5.62 -13.20 28.01
C ASP A 227 4.18 -12.88 28.47
N VAL A 228 3.53 -11.93 27.85
CA VAL A 228 2.11 -11.61 28.04
C VAL A 228 1.24 -12.68 27.36
N LEU A 229 1.60 -13.09 26.16
CA LEU A 229 0.93 -14.14 25.41
C LEU A 229 0.89 -15.45 26.23
N GLU A 230 2.03 -15.90 26.70
CA GLU A 230 2.16 -17.07 27.56
C GLU A 230 1.31 -16.97 28.83
N HIS A 231 1.37 -15.80 29.48
CA HIS A 231 0.59 -15.54 30.69
C HIS A 231 -0.92 -15.63 30.44
N LEU A 232 -1.40 -15.06 29.32
CA LEU A 232 -2.81 -15.14 28.91
C LEU A 232 -3.24 -16.57 28.62
N ILE A 233 -2.41 -17.39 27.93
CA ILE A 233 -2.69 -18.82 27.68
C ILE A 233 -2.85 -19.57 29.00
N HIS A 234 -1.93 -19.39 29.97
CA HIS A 234 -2.01 -20.01 31.28
C HIS A 234 -3.24 -19.57 32.10
N LYS A 235 -3.83 -18.43 31.78
CA LYS A 235 -5.07 -17.93 32.38
C LYS A 235 -6.34 -18.35 31.62
N GLY A 236 -6.20 -19.27 30.67
CA GLY A 236 -7.30 -19.83 29.91
C GLY A 236 -7.66 -19.07 28.63
N GLY A 237 -6.75 -18.23 28.12
CA GLY A 237 -6.91 -17.59 26.82
C GLY A 237 -7.01 -18.65 25.72
N ASP A 238 -8.00 -18.49 24.83
CA ASP A 238 -8.26 -19.43 23.75
C ASP A 238 -7.33 -19.20 22.55
N VAL A 239 -6.38 -20.12 22.34
CA VAL A 239 -5.42 -20.11 21.21
C VAL A 239 -6.14 -20.27 19.86
N HIS A 240 -7.33 -20.84 19.85
CA HIS A 240 -8.14 -21.06 18.65
C HIS A 240 -9.18 -19.95 18.42
N ALA A 241 -9.16 -18.89 19.23
CA ALA A 241 -10.06 -17.77 19.04
C ALA A 241 -9.90 -17.16 17.63
N LEU A 242 -11.04 -16.81 17.04
CA LEU A 242 -11.10 -16.15 15.74
C LEU A 242 -11.63 -14.72 15.90
N ALA A 243 -11.04 -13.80 15.19
CA ALA A 243 -11.54 -12.45 14.99
C ALA A 243 -12.77 -12.45 14.06
N ASP A 244 -13.43 -11.30 13.91
CA ASP A 244 -14.65 -11.20 13.10
C ASP A 244 -14.38 -11.43 11.60
N ASP A 245 -13.18 -11.18 11.12
CA ASP A 245 -12.73 -11.50 9.75
C ASP A 245 -12.23 -12.94 9.59
N GLY A 246 -12.32 -13.76 10.64
CA GLY A 246 -11.86 -15.15 10.68
C GLY A 246 -10.36 -15.30 10.94
N ALA A 247 -9.61 -14.23 11.17
CA ALA A 247 -8.20 -14.30 11.52
C ALA A 247 -8.00 -15.06 12.84
N SER A 248 -7.10 -16.04 12.86
CA SER A 248 -6.73 -16.78 14.07
C SER A 248 -5.67 -16.02 14.86
N VAL A 249 -5.48 -16.35 16.14
CA VAL A 249 -4.40 -15.79 16.96
C VAL A 249 -3.04 -16.00 16.30
N LEU A 250 -2.82 -17.14 15.63
CA LEU A 250 -1.59 -17.40 14.89
C LEU A 250 -1.45 -16.52 13.63
N PHE A 251 -2.58 -16.13 13.00
CA PHE A 251 -2.58 -15.18 11.89
C PHE A 251 -2.15 -13.78 12.36
N GLU A 252 -2.65 -13.35 13.52
CA GLU A 252 -2.24 -12.08 14.13
C GLU A 252 -0.73 -12.10 14.50
N ALA A 253 -0.25 -13.19 15.11
CA ALA A 253 1.17 -13.38 15.40
C ALA A 253 2.05 -13.35 14.16
N ALA A 254 1.56 -13.92 13.05
CA ALA A 254 2.25 -13.88 11.76
C ALA A 254 2.39 -12.45 11.21
N GLY A 255 1.39 -11.59 11.46
CA GLY A 255 1.42 -10.18 11.14
C GLY A 255 2.36 -9.36 12.04
N GLY A 256 2.45 -9.72 13.32
CA GLY A 256 3.36 -9.08 14.28
C GLY A 256 4.84 -9.45 14.13
N GLY A 257 5.12 -10.59 13.51
CA GLY A 257 6.46 -10.98 13.10
C GLY A 257 7.39 -11.50 14.19
N ASN A 258 6.93 -11.65 15.44
CA ASN A 258 7.77 -12.23 16.50
C ASN A 258 7.78 -13.77 16.40
N PRO A 259 8.94 -14.39 16.08
CA PRO A 259 9.02 -15.83 15.88
C PRO A 259 8.76 -16.63 17.18
N ASP A 260 9.09 -16.06 18.36
CA ASP A 260 8.89 -16.74 19.63
C ASP A 260 7.40 -16.86 19.97
N CYS A 261 6.59 -15.83 19.62
CA CYS A 261 5.14 -15.90 19.76
C CYS A 261 4.54 -16.97 18.85
N ILE A 262 5.05 -17.11 17.63
CA ILE A 262 4.61 -18.15 16.69
C ILE A 262 4.96 -19.54 17.24
N ALA A 263 6.23 -19.74 17.67
CA ALA A 263 6.66 -20.99 18.24
C ALA A 263 5.81 -21.39 19.45
N LEU A 264 5.56 -20.45 20.35
CA LEU A 264 4.71 -20.63 21.52
C LEU A 264 3.28 -21.04 21.14
N LEU A 265 2.64 -20.31 20.22
CA LEU A 265 1.29 -20.63 19.78
C LEU A 265 1.20 -22.01 19.12
N LEU A 266 2.21 -22.41 18.35
CA LEU A 266 2.28 -23.75 17.76
C LEU A 266 2.43 -24.85 18.82
N GLU A 267 3.21 -24.61 19.88
CA GLU A 267 3.37 -25.51 21.01
C GLU A 267 2.03 -25.75 21.75
N TYR A 268 1.21 -24.68 21.88
CA TYR A 268 -0.13 -24.77 22.49
C TYR A 268 -1.23 -25.16 21.49
N GLY A 269 -0.88 -25.68 20.31
CA GLY A 269 -1.82 -26.27 19.34
C GLY A 269 -2.40 -25.29 18.34
N GLY A 270 -1.86 -24.10 18.21
CA GLY A 270 -2.23 -23.16 17.14
C GLY A 270 -2.02 -23.79 15.76
N SER A 271 -2.97 -23.58 14.85
CA SER A 271 -2.94 -24.19 13.52
C SER A 271 -2.58 -23.20 12.43
N GLY A 272 -1.53 -23.52 11.64
CA GLY A 272 -1.15 -22.77 10.44
C GLY A 272 -2.11 -22.93 9.24
N ASN A 273 -3.15 -23.77 9.40
CA ASN A 273 -4.05 -24.14 8.30
C ASN A 273 -5.45 -23.51 8.40
N VAL A 274 -5.65 -22.56 9.29
CA VAL A 274 -6.91 -21.84 9.46
C VAL A 274 -6.89 -20.58 8.59
N PRO A 275 -7.71 -20.50 7.52
CA PRO A 275 -7.78 -19.30 6.71
C PRO A 275 -8.67 -18.24 7.37
N ASN A 276 -8.37 -16.96 7.09
CA ASN A 276 -9.32 -15.88 7.34
C ASN A 276 -10.46 -15.89 6.29
N ARG A 277 -11.40 -14.95 6.37
CA ARG A 277 -12.51 -14.85 5.38
C ARG A 277 -12.07 -14.56 3.96
N ALA A 278 -10.90 -13.96 3.78
CA ALA A 278 -10.28 -13.74 2.48
C ALA A 278 -9.50 -14.97 1.96
N GLY A 279 -9.56 -16.10 2.66
CA GLY A 279 -8.83 -17.32 2.30
C GLY A 279 -7.34 -17.30 2.66
N GLN A 280 -6.84 -16.24 3.27
CA GLN A 280 -5.42 -16.12 3.60
C GLN A 280 -5.07 -16.91 4.85
N LEU A 281 -3.94 -17.62 4.80
CA LEU A 281 -3.34 -18.36 5.91
C LEU A 281 -2.28 -17.52 6.63
N PRO A 282 -1.88 -17.86 7.87
CA PRO A 282 -0.79 -17.19 8.59
C PRO A 282 0.50 -17.06 7.77
N ILE A 283 0.85 -18.09 6.98
CA ILE A 283 2.03 -18.08 6.10
C ILE A 283 1.98 -16.95 5.04
N HIS A 284 0.79 -16.65 4.50
CA HIS A 284 0.61 -15.56 3.54
C HIS A 284 0.85 -14.20 4.19
N LYS A 285 0.34 -14.01 5.41
CA LYS A 285 0.52 -12.79 6.19
C LYS A 285 2.00 -12.55 6.52
N ALA A 286 2.70 -13.58 7.03
CA ALA A 286 4.13 -13.49 7.34
C ALA A 286 4.98 -13.19 6.08
N ALA A 287 4.63 -13.79 4.94
CA ALA A 287 5.32 -13.56 3.67
C ALA A 287 5.12 -12.13 3.15
N TYR A 288 3.89 -11.60 3.25
CA TYR A 288 3.52 -10.24 2.84
C TYR A 288 4.21 -9.17 3.70
N GLU A 289 4.24 -9.36 5.03
CA GLU A 289 4.85 -8.41 5.96
C GLU A 289 6.41 -8.52 6.02
N GLY A 290 6.99 -9.53 5.37
CA GLY A 290 8.45 -9.72 5.32
C GLY A 290 9.06 -10.37 6.57
N HIS A 291 8.27 -11.08 7.34
CA HIS A 291 8.72 -11.70 8.58
C HIS A 291 9.42 -13.04 8.33
N TYR A 292 10.67 -12.98 7.89
CA TYR A 292 11.50 -14.13 7.50
C TYR A 292 11.56 -15.24 8.56
N LEU A 293 11.83 -14.88 9.84
CA LEU A 293 11.92 -15.88 10.90
C LEU A 293 10.57 -16.53 11.20
N SER A 294 9.50 -15.75 11.22
CA SER A 294 8.14 -16.23 11.38
C SER A 294 7.73 -17.17 10.25
N LEU A 295 8.08 -16.81 9.02
CA LEU A 295 7.83 -17.63 7.84
C LEU A 295 8.54 -18.98 7.94
N LYS A 296 9.77 -19.02 8.45
CA LYS A 296 10.53 -20.24 8.65
C LYS A 296 9.85 -21.23 9.61
N TYR A 297 9.15 -20.73 10.65
CA TYR A 297 8.36 -21.58 11.55
C TYR A 297 7.04 -22.03 10.92
N LEU A 298 6.44 -21.21 10.04
CA LEU A 298 5.14 -21.51 9.44
C LEU A 298 5.22 -22.49 8.26
N ILE A 299 6.32 -22.50 7.49
CA ILE A 299 6.50 -23.40 6.34
C ILE A 299 6.25 -24.88 6.71
N PRO A 300 6.87 -25.48 7.75
CA PRO A 300 6.71 -26.90 8.04
C PRO A 300 5.33 -27.26 8.59
N VAL A 301 4.57 -26.32 9.16
CA VAL A 301 3.27 -26.56 9.80
C VAL A 301 2.08 -26.23 8.89
N THR A 302 2.33 -25.59 7.74
CA THR A 302 1.28 -25.25 6.77
C THR A 302 1.21 -26.34 5.70
N SER A 303 0.03 -26.97 5.57
CA SER A 303 -0.15 -28.03 4.59
C SER A 303 -0.27 -27.50 3.17
N LYS A 304 0.30 -28.20 2.20
CA LYS A 304 0.16 -27.90 0.77
C LYS A 304 -1.31 -27.86 0.33
N THR A 305 -2.15 -28.70 0.92
CA THR A 305 -3.59 -28.73 0.63
C THR A 305 -4.33 -27.47 1.13
N ALA A 306 -3.93 -26.91 2.27
CA ALA A 306 -4.49 -25.65 2.75
C ALA A 306 -4.10 -24.49 1.83
N ILE A 307 -2.85 -24.43 1.39
CA ILE A 307 -2.37 -23.43 0.42
C ILE A 307 -3.12 -23.56 -0.91
N GLN A 308 -3.31 -24.76 -1.43
CA GLN A 308 -4.09 -24.96 -2.66
C GLN A 308 -5.55 -24.52 -2.53
N ARG A 309 -6.18 -24.81 -1.38
CA ARG A 309 -7.58 -24.37 -1.11
C ARG A 309 -7.69 -22.86 -0.94
N SER A 310 -6.67 -22.20 -0.45
CA SER A 310 -6.66 -20.73 -0.34
C SER A 310 -6.65 -20.06 -1.71
N GLY A 311 -6.22 -20.77 -2.76
CA GLY A 311 -6.10 -20.22 -4.12
C GLY A 311 -4.95 -19.22 -4.30
N LEU A 312 -4.14 -19.01 -3.26
CA LEU A 312 -3.03 -18.07 -3.19
C LEU A 312 -1.77 -18.83 -2.73
N SER A 313 -0.64 -18.66 -3.40
CA SER A 313 0.64 -19.17 -2.91
C SER A 313 1.36 -18.10 -2.07
N PRO A 314 2.09 -18.48 -1.01
CA PRO A 314 2.90 -17.52 -0.24
C PRO A 314 3.91 -16.73 -1.07
N ILE A 315 4.33 -17.27 -2.23
CA ILE A 315 5.21 -16.56 -3.18
C ILE A 315 4.54 -15.29 -3.72
N HIS A 316 3.22 -15.33 -4.02
CA HIS A 316 2.48 -14.13 -4.45
C HIS A 316 2.50 -13.07 -3.35
N SER A 317 2.26 -13.49 -2.10
CA SER A 317 2.25 -12.57 -0.95
C SER A 317 3.63 -11.95 -0.71
N ALA A 318 4.72 -12.73 -0.82
CA ALA A 318 6.08 -12.23 -0.68
C ALA A 318 6.46 -11.25 -1.81
N ALA A 319 6.03 -11.52 -3.03
CA ALA A 319 6.26 -10.65 -4.19
C ALA A 319 5.42 -9.35 -4.09
N ASP A 320 4.17 -9.45 -3.63
CA ASP A 320 3.30 -8.29 -3.41
C ASP A 320 3.79 -7.39 -2.27
N GLY A 321 4.28 -7.99 -1.19
CA GLY A 321 4.92 -7.30 -0.06
C GLY A 321 6.34 -6.80 -0.34
N GLN A 322 6.92 -7.05 -1.52
CA GLN A 322 8.29 -6.66 -1.92
C GLN A 322 9.39 -7.27 -1.00
N ASN A 323 9.15 -8.47 -0.51
CA ASN A 323 10.00 -9.12 0.50
C ASN A 323 10.94 -10.17 -0.10
N VAL A 324 12.08 -9.72 -0.61
CA VAL A 324 13.09 -10.54 -1.30
C VAL A 324 13.54 -11.75 -0.45
N GLN A 325 13.86 -11.53 0.83
CA GLN A 325 14.35 -12.61 1.71
C GLN A 325 13.29 -13.69 1.96
N CYS A 326 12.03 -13.29 2.11
CA CYS A 326 10.92 -14.24 2.25
C CYS A 326 10.70 -15.01 0.94
N LEU A 327 10.83 -14.33 -0.19
CA LEU A 327 10.72 -14.93 -1.52
C LEU A 327 11.83 -15.98 -1.74
N GLU A 328 13.08 -15.66 -1.44
CA GLU A 328 14.22 -16.60 -1.51
C GLU A 328 13.99 -17.81 -0.61
N LEU A 329 13.56 -17.60 0.64
CA LEU A 329 13.26 -18.69 1.57
C LEU A 329 12.16 -19.63 1.03
N LEU A 330 11.10 -19.08 0.43
CA LEU A 330 10.03 -19.89 -0.16
C LEU A 330 10.53 -20.70 -1.35
N ILE A 331 11.35 -20.11 -2.21
CA ILE A 331 11.97 -20.80 -3.35
C ILE A 331 12.89 -21.93 -2.88
N GLU A 332 13.70 -21.69 -1.84
CA GLU A 332 14.57 -22.71 -1.21
C GLU A 332 13.77 -23.87 -0.60
N ASN A 333 12.51 -23.65 -0.23
CA ASN A 333 11.61 -24.68 0.29
C ASN A 333 10.65 -25.25 -0.77
N ASP A 334 11.06 -25.22 -2.05
CA ASP A 334 10.38 -25.84 -3.19
C ASP A 334 8.97 -25.31 -3.48
N PHE A 335 8.70 -24.05 -3.18
CA PHE A 335 7.47 -23.40 -3.66
C PHE A 335 7.63 -23.03 -5.13
N ASP A 336 6.67 -23.44 -5.96
CA ASP A 336 6.71 -23.20 -7.40
C ASP A 336 6.45 -21.73 -7.73
N VAL A 337 7.46 -21.06 -8.31
CA VAL A 337 7.41 -19.66 -8.73
C VAL A 337 6.39 -19.40 -9.85
N ASN A 338 5.96 -20.46 -10.55
CA ASN A 338 5.00 -20.42 -11.64
C ASN A 338 3.57 -20.79 -11.21
N THR A 339 3.31 -20.91 -9.91
CA THR A 339 1.95 -21.12 -9.39
C THR A 339 1.05 -19.96 -9.80
N LEU A 340 -0.13 -20.29 -10.28
CA LEU A 340 -1.14 -19.28 -10.67
C LEU A 340 -2.09 -19.02 -9.50
N LEU A 341 -2.56 -17.79 -9.39
CA LEU A 341 -3.73 -17.48 -8.55
C LEU A 341 -4.95 -18.26 -9.04
N ALA A 342 -5.79 -18.67 -8.11
CA ALA A 342 -7.11 -19.21 -8.46
C ALA A 342 -8.00 -18.11 -9.06
N GLU A 343 -8.91 -18.47 -9.94
CA GLU A 343 -9.79 -17.54 -10.66
C GLU A 343 -10.56 -16.62 -9.71
N HIS A 344 -11.16 -17.17 -8.65
CA HIS A 344 -11.91 -16.39 -7.67
C HIS A 344 -11.09 -15.34 -6.90
N ILE A 345 -9.75 -15.42 -6.96
CA ILE A 345 -8.85 -14.39 -6.42
C ILE A 345 -8.40 -13.46 -7.52
N SER A 346 -8.02 -14.00 -8.68
CA SER A 346 -7.59 -13.24 -9.85
C SER A 346 -8.69 -12.27 -10.34
N ASP A 347 -9.95 -12.68 -10.29
CA ASP A 347 -11.12 -11.88 -10.68
C ASP A 347 -11.33 -10.62 -9.80
N ASN A 348 -10.68 -10.53 -8.65
CA ASN A 348 -10.69 -9.32 -7.82
C ASN A 348 -9.74 -8.24 -8.35
N TYR A 349 -8.92 -8.55 -9.35
CA TYR A 349 -7.98 -7.61 -9.96
C TYR A 349 -8.43 -7.29 -11.39
N ASP A 350 -8.54 -6.03 -11.73
CA ASP A 350 -8.97 -5.55 -13.06
C ASP A 350 -8.04 -6.01 -14.19
N ASP A 351 -6.79 -6.34 -13.88
CA ASP A 351 -5.77 -6.79 -14.83
C ASP A 351 -5.62 -8.31 -14.90
N GLU A 352 -6.49 -9.07 -14.23
CA GLU A 352 -6.48 -10.54 -14.21
C GLU A 352 -5.11 -11.15 -13.89
N ARG A 353 -4.31 -10.48 -13.05
CA ARG A 353 -2.97 -10.96 -12.65
C ARG A 353 -3.01 -12.36 -12.04
N LYS A 354 -2.07 -13.22 -12.41
CA LYS A 354 -2.05 -14.64 -12.00
C LYS A 354 -0.74 -15.10 -11.39
N THR A 355 0.38 -14.43 -11.65
CA THR A 355 1.71 -14.88 -11.21
C THR A 355 2.37 -13.96 -10.19
N ALA A 356 3.26 -14.51 -9.37
CA ALA A 356 4.08 -13.73 -8.46
C ALA A 356 4.99 -12.74 -9.20
N LEU A 357 5.45 -13.10 -10.40
CA LEU A 357 6.26 -12.21 -11.24
C LEU A 357 5.48 -10.96 -11.62
N TYR A 358 4.19 -11.09 -11.92
CA TYR A 358 3.34 -9.94 -12.23
C TYR A 358 3.28 -8.96 -11.05
N PHE A 359 3.10 -9.46 -9.81
CA PHE A 359 3.10 -8.62 -8.61
C PHE A 359 4.42 -7.87 -8.45
N ALA A 360 5.57 -8.55 -8.57
CA ALA A 360 6.87 -7.90 -8.48
C ALA A 360 7.06 -6.80 -9.55
N VAL A 361 6.65 -7.07 -10.79
CA VAL A 361 6.75 -6.11 -11.90
C VAL A 361 5.79 -4.93 -11.72
N SER A 362 4.53 -5.18 -11.31
CA SER A 362 3.55 -4.12 -11.08
C SER A 362 3.93 -3.20 -9.91
N ASN A 363 4.60 -3.75 -8.91
CA ASN A 363 5.15 -2.98 -7.79
C ASN A 363 6.50 -2.30 -8.12
N ASN A 364 6.97 -2.45 -9.35
CA ASN A 364 8.24 -1.89 -9.81
C ASN A 364 9.46 -2.38 -9.00
N ASP A 365 9.39 -3.59 -8.46
CA ASP A 365 10.44 -4.20 -7.63
C ASP A 365 11.43 -5.00 -8.49
N ILE A 366 12.61 -4.42 -8.68
CA ILE A 366 13.69 -5.00 -9.48
C ILE A 366 14.24 -6.27 -8.82
N LEU A 367 14.42 -6.26 -7.50
CA LEU A 367 15.05 -7.36 -6.77
C LEU A 367 14.17 -8.61 -6.75
N CYS A 368 12.89 -8.48 -6.39
CA CYS A 368 11.95 -9.59 -6.47
C CYS A 368 11.80 -10.12 -7.90
N THR A 369 11.74 -9.21 -8.89
CA THR A 369 11.69 -9.59 -10.31
C THR A 369 12.92 -10.41 -10.70
N GLU A 370 14.11 -9.98 -10.32
CA GLU A 370 15.35 -10.70 -10.65
C GLU A 370 15.42 -12.08 -9.99
N VAL A 371 15.04 -12.19 -8.71
CA VAL A 371 15.02 -13.46 -7.96
C VAL A 371 14.04 -14.45 -8.60
N LEU A 372 12.81 -13.99 -8.92
CA LEU A 372 11.80 -14.83 -9.56
C LEU A 372 12.26 -15.33 -10.93
N LEU A 373 12.81 -14.47 -11.76
CA LEU A 373 13.31 -14.83 -13.09
C LEU A 373 14.49 -15.80 -13.00
N LYS A 374 15.42 -15.61 -12.05
CA LYS A 374 16.53 -16.55 -11.79
C LYS A 374 16.02 -17.92 -11.34
N ALA A 375 14.95 -17.96 -10.58
CA ALA A 375 14.29 -19.19 -10.14
C ALA A 375 13.43 -19.86 -11.24
N GLY A 376 13.33 -19.26 -12.42
CA GLY A 376 12.64 -19.85 -13.58
C GLY A 376 11.17 -19.41 -13.74
N ALA A 377 10.78 -18.25 -13.21
CA ALA A 377 9.48 -17.66 -13.49
C ALA A 377 9.34 -17.37 -15.00
N ASP A 378 8.18 -17.72 -15.56
CA ASP A 378 7.87 -17.48 -16.98
C ASP A 378 7.24 -16.10 -17.15
N PRO A 379 7.91 -15.16 -17.84
CA PRO A 379 7.42 -13.79 -18.02
C PRO A 379 6.22 -13.66 -18.97
N ASN A 380 5.76 -14.78 -19.57
CA ASN A 380 4.69 -14.78 -20.58
C ASN A 380 3.41 -15.48 -20.10
N LYS A 381 3.28 -15.75 -18.82
CA LYS A 381 2.17 -16.55 -18.28
C LYS A 381 0.90 -15.74 -18.00
N ASP A 382 1.04 -14.48 -17.67
CA ASP A 382 -0.11 -13.62 -17.35
C ASP A 382 -0.88 -13.19 -18.60
N PRO A 383 -2.20 -13.02 -18.52
CA PRO A 383 -3.03 -12.50 -19.61
C PRO A 383 -2.55 -11.13 -20.11
N LEU A 384 -2.28 -10.22 -19.18
CA LEU A 384 -1.54 -8.99 -19.45
C LEU A 384 -0.04 -9.25 -19.23
N ASN A 385 0.72 -9.29 -20.31
CA ASN A 385 2.13 -9.65 -20.26
C ASN A 385 2.94 -8.69 -19.36
N CYS A 386 3.76 -9.23 -18.46
CA CYS A 386 4.62 -8.47 -17.54
C CYS A 386 5.48 -7.42 -18.26
N LEU A 387 5.89 -7.70 -19.52
CA LEU A 387 6.68 -6.76 -20.32
C LEU A 387 5.89 -5.46 -20.59
N LEU A 388 4.59 -5.57 -20.91
CA LEU A 388 3.75 -4.39 -21.16
C LEU A 388 3.61 -3.52 -19.90
N VAL A 389 3.46 -4.16 -18.75
CA VAL A 389 3.39 -3.47 -17.45
C VAL A 389 4.69 -2.72 -17.18
N ALA A 390 5.85 -3.36 -17.36
CA ALA A 390 7.16 -2.75 -17.16
C ALA A 390 7.45 -1.61 -18.15
N VAL A 391 7.07 -1.76 -19.43
CA VAL A 391 7.22 -0.71 -20.43
C VAL A 391 6.33 0.49 -20.11
N ARG A 392 5.07 0.26 -19.74
CA ARG A 392 4.15 1.31 -19.30
C ARG A 392 4.68 2.07 -18.08
N ALA A 393 5.30 1.37 -17.13
CA ALA A 393 5.92 1.97 -15.95
C ALA A 393 7.23 2.73 -16.27
N GLY A 394 7.76 2.62 -17.50
CA GLY A 394 9.01 3.25 -17.91
C GLY A 394 10.27 2.66 -17.25
N ASN A 395 10.19 1.47 -16.66
CA ASN A 395 11.33 0.85 -15.99
C ASN A 395 12.22 0.05 -16.96
N HIS A 396 13.27 0.69 -17.46
CA HIS A 396 14.22 0.09 -18.39
C HIS A 396 14.95 -1.14 -17.82
N GLU A 397 15.21 -1.17 -16.52
CA GLU A 397 15.94 -2.26 -15.87
C GLU A 397 15.09 -3.52 -15.81
N ILE A 398 13.83 -3.41 -15.37
CA ILE A 398 12.88 -4.53 -15.36
C ILE A 398 12.62 -5.02 -16.79
N VAL A 399 12.43 -4.09 -17.76
CA VAL A 399 12.25 -4.47 -19.17
C VAL A 399 13.45 -5.24 -19.69
N ARG A 400 14.68 -4.79 -19.40
CA ARG A 400 15.91 -5.50 -19.79
C ARG A 400 15.99 -6.89 -19.15
N LEU A 401 15.65 -7.00 -17.86
CA LEU A 401 15.60 -8.29 -17.17
C LEU A 401 14.60 -9.23 -17.83
N LEU A 402 13.35 -8.81 -17.99
CA LEU A 402 12.30 -9.61 -18.62
C LEU A 402 12.69 -10.10 -20.02
N LEU A 403 13.22 -9.21 -20.84
CA LEU A 403 13.69 -9.56 -22.19
C LEU A 403 14.85 -10.55 -22.17
N SER A 404 15.78 -10.42 -21.23
CA SER A 404 16.91 -11.35 -21.06
C SER A 404 16.48 -12.76 -20.68
N TYR A 405 15.35 -12.88 -19.96
CA TYR A 405 14.74 -14.16 -19.58
C TYR A 405 13.65 -14.64 -20.53
N GLY A 406 13.49 -13.98 -21.69
CA GLY A 406 12.67 -14.48 -22.79
C GLY A 406 11.23 -13.98 -22.80
N ALA A 407 10.97 -12.83 -22.23
CA ALA A 407 9.69 -12.14 -22.40
C ALA A 407 9.43 -11.91 -23.90
N ASN A 408 8.18 -12.11 -24.31
CA ASN A 408 7.77 -11.90 -25.69
C ASN A 408 7.64 -10.40 -25.99
N VAL A 409 8.63 -9.84 -26.65
CA VAL A 409 8.62 -8.43 -27.07
C VAL A 409 7.49 -8.10 -28.07
N ASN A 410 7.00 -9.12 -28.79
CA ASN A 410 5.90 -9.02 -29.75
C ASN A 410 4.56 -9.48 -29.14
N CYS A 411 4.34 -9.22 -27.86
CA CYS A 411 3.08 -9.51 -27.19
C CYS A 411 1.99 -8.49 -27.58
N TYR A 412 0.75 -8.96 -27.56
CA TYR A 412 -0.44 -8.18 -27.85
C TYR A 412 -1.26 -8.00 -26.57
N PHE A 413 -1.91 -6.87 -26.45
CA PHE A 413 -2.87 -6.61 -25.37
C PHE A 413 -4.27 -7.05 -25.82
N MET A 414 -4.53 -8.34 -25.74
CA MET A 414 -5.73 -8.96 -26.31
C MET A 414 -7.04 -8.64 -25.59
N LEU A 415 -6.98 -8.26 -24.31
CA LEU A 415 -8.17 -7.95 -23.51
C LEU A 415 -8.80 -6.58 -23.84
N VAL A 416 -8.00 -5.62 -24.31
CA VAL A 416 -8.44 -4.23 -24.51
C VAL A 416 -8.23 -3.76 -25.95
N ASN A 417 -7.25 -4.32 -26.67
CA ASN A 417 -6.82 -3.80 -27.96
C ASN A 417 -6.52 -4.94 -28.93
N ASP A 418 -7.42 -5.18 -29.88
CA ASP A 418 -7.17 -6.11 -30.97
C ASP A 418 -6.30 -5.42 -32.02
N THR A 419 -5.05 -5.11 -31.66
CA THR A 419 -4.12 -4.38 -32.54
C THR A 419 -3.40 -5.31 -33.49
N HIS A 420 -3.20 -4.87 -34.74
CA HIS A 420 -2.43 -5.60 -35.75
C HIS A 420 -0.90 -5.51 -35.55
N PHE A 421 -0.43 -4.72 -34.59
CA PHE A 421 0.97 -4.58 -34.22
C PHE A 421 1.20 -4.84 -32.73
N PRO A 422 2.40 -5.29 -32.32
CA PRO A 422 2.69 -5.57 -30.92
C PRO A 422 2.52 -4.35 -30.02
N SER A 423 1.86 -4.52 -28.87
CA SER A 423 1.39 -3.43 -28.04
C SER A 423 2.51 -2.64 -27.34
N ALA A 424 3.69 -3.23 -27.12
CA ALA A 424 4.77 -2.61 -26.37
C ALA A 424 5.22 -1.25 -26.94
N ILE A 425 5.18 -1.06 -28.26
CA ILE A 425 5.61 0.19 -28.88
C ILE A 425 4.75 1.38 -28.50
N GLN A 426 3.45 1.17 -28.22
CA GLN A 426 2.51 2.24 -27.88
C GLN A 426 2.97 3.04 -26.65
N TYR A 427 3.62 2.38 -25.72
CA TYR A 427 4.09 2.98 -24.45
C TYR A 427 5.52 3.53 -24.55
N ALA A 428 6.24 3.24 -25.66
CA ALA A 428 7.65 3.60 -25.82
C ALA A 428 7.88 4.77 -26.79
N LEU A 429 6.84 5.39 -27.35
CA LEU A 429 6.98 6.38 -28.44
C LEU A 429 7.74 7.63 -28.02
N ASN A 430 7.63 8.06 -26.79
CA ASN A 430 8.32 9.24 -26.21
C ASN A 430 9.70 8.90 -25.61
N ASP A 431 10.03 7.61 -25.53
CA ASP A 431 11.24 7.13 -24.88
C ASP A 431 12.13 6.38 -25.89
N GLU A 432 13.07 7.09 -26.47
CA GLU A 432 13.99 6.50 -27.47
C GLU A 432 14.81 5.33 -26.88
N VAL A 433 15.21 5.42 -25.60
CA VAL A 433 15.98 4.36 -24.93
C VAL A 433 15.14 3.08 -24.84
N MET A 434 13.89 3.22 -24.39
CA MET A 434 12.94 2.11 -24.32
C MET A 434 12.63 1.54 -25.71
N LEU A 435 12.34 2.40 -26.67
CA LEU A 435 12.04 2.02 -28.04
C LEU A 435 13.20 1.22 -28.66
N ARG A 436 14.43 1.71 -28.54
CA ARG A 436 15.63 1.00 -29.05
C ARG A 436 15.88 -0.30 -28.27
N LEU A 437 15.61 -0.32 -26.97
CA LEU A 437 15.72 -1.54 -26.16
C LEU A 437 14.79 -2.64 -26.68
N LEU A 438 13.51 -2.32 -26.96
CA LEU A 438 12.54 -3.27 -27.54
C LEU A 438 12.96 -3.75 -28.93
N LEU A 439 13.38 -2.84 -29.83
CA LEU A 439 13.83 -3.12 -31.18
C LEU A 439 15.11 -3.97 -31.19
N ASN A 440 16.07 -3.67 -30.34
CA ASN A 440 17.27 -4.47 -30.17
C ASN A 440 16.94 -5.92 -29.82
N HIS A 441 15.92 -6.13 -28.96
CA HIS A 441 15.46 -7.45 -28.55
C HIS A 441 14.49 -8.11 -29.51
N GLY A 442 14.26 -7.51 -30.69
CA GLY A 442 13.56 -8.14 -31.80
C GLY A 442 12.08 -7.81 -31.87
N TYR A 443 11.70 -6.64 -31.39
CA TYR A 443 10.39 -6.10 -31.76
C TYR A 443 10.24 -6.06 -33.28
N ASN A 444 9.12 -6.58 -33.79
CA ASN A 444 8.88 -6.66 -35.21
C ASN A 444 8.40 -5.32 -35.79
N ALA A 445 9.36 -4.48 -36.17
CA ALA A 445 9.08 -3.17 -36.75
C ALA A 445 8.28 -3.24 -38.07
N GLU A 446 8.39 -4.34 -38.84
CA GLU A 446 7.65 -4.52 -40.10
C GLU A 446 6.13 -4.43 -39.87
N ARG A 447 5.64 -4.95 -38.72
CA ARG A 447 4.22 -4.90 -38.38
C ARG A 447 3.66 -3.48 -38.19
N CYS A 448 4.50 -2.52 -37.88
CA CYS A 448 4.08 -1.12 -37.78
C CYS A 448 3.67 -0.51 -39.13
N PHE A 449 4.08 -1.13 -40.21
CA PHE A 449 3.80 -0.67 -41.59
C PHE A 449 2.78 -1.54 -42.30
N ASP A 450 2.25 -2.58 -41.66
CA ASP A 450 1.12 -3.36 -42.16
C ASP A 450 -0.13 -2.48 -42.18
N CYS A 451 -0.38 -1.84 -43.32
CA CYS A 451 -1.47 -0.89 -43.47
C CYS A 451 -2.43 -1.38 -44.57
N MET A 452 -3.73 -1.37 -44.24
CA MET A 452 -4.78 -1.69 -45.24
C MET A 452 -5.05 -0.52 -46.21
N HIS A 453 -4.37 0.60 -46.07
CA HIS A 453 -4.48 1.75 -46.94
C HIS A 453 -3.59 1.49 -48.18
N GLY A 454 -4.14 0.90 -49.20
CA GLY A 454 -3.44 0.77 -50.49
C GLY A 454 -2.96 2.12 -51.05
N ASP A 455 -2.27 2.11 -52.18
CA ASP A 455 -1.75 3.30 -52.89
C ASP A 455 -2.83 4.33 -53.31
N ILE A 456 -4.10 4.05 -53.03
CA ILE A 456 -5.25 4.84 -53.42
C ILE A 456 -5.81 5.58 -52.20
N PHE A 457 -5.17 6.69 -51.83
CA PHE A 457 -5.78 7.70 -50.98
C PHE A 457 -6.31 8.83 -51.87
N GLY A 458 -7.59 8.74 -52.23
CA GLY A 458 -8.33 9.86 -52.78
C GLY A 458 -8.96 10.67 -51.65
N SER A 459 -9.26 11.95 -51.91
CA SER A 459 -9.96 12.89 -51.03
C SER A 459 -11.37 12.45 -50.60
N SER A 460 -11.79 11.24 -50.94
CA SER A 460 -13.10 10.63 -50.67
C SER A 460 -13.08 9.48 -49.65
N PHE A 461 -11.92 9.20 -49.01
CA PHE A 461 -11.89 8.15 -48.00
C PHE A 461 -12.43 8.68 -46.68
N VAL A 462 -13.64 8.30 -46.32
CA VAL A 462 -14.23 8.56 -45.00
C VAL A 462 -13.77 7.43 -44.08
N TRP A 463 -12.98 7.77 -43.09
CA TRP A 463 -12.68 6.85 -42.00
C TRP A 463 -13.99 6.49 -41.29
N ALA A 464 -14.29 5.20 -41.19
CA ALA A 464 -15.25 4.76 -40.21
C ALA A 464 -14.67 5.21 -38.85
N LEU A 465 -15.41 6.04 -38.12
CA LEU A 465 -15.09 6.34 -36.74
C LEU A 465 -15.02 5.01 -36.01
N PRO A 466 -13.98 4.78 -35.20
CA PRO A 466 -13.92 3.57 -34.38
C PRO A 466 -15.23 3.46 -33.59
N GLU A 467 -15.87 2.29 -33.61
CA GLU A 467 -16.98 2.05 -32.70
C GLU A 467 -16.42 2.09 -31.28
N GLU A 468 -16.87 3.07 -30.51
CA GLU A 468 -16.51 3.21 -29.11
C GLU A 468 -17.25 2.12 -28.32
N GLU A 469 -16.61 0.99 -28.06
CA GLU A 469 -17.07 0.04 -27.06
C GLU A 469 -16.50 0.44 -25.68
N VAL A 470 -17.38 0.86 -24.78
CA VAL A 470 -17.04 1.03 -23.37
C VAL A 470 -17.10 -0.35 -22.73
N LEU A 471 -15.94 -0.89 -22.35
CA LEU A 471 -15.87 -2.12 -21.56
C LEU A 471 -16.31 -1.84 -20.11
N PRO A 472 -17.09 -2.76 -19.48
CA PRO A 472 -17.48 -2.58 -18.09
C PRO A 472 -16.25 -2.41 -17.17
N GLY A 473 -16.20 -1.31 -16.43
CA GLY A 473 -15.09 -0.99 -15.50
C GLY A 473 -13.97 -0.12 -16.08
N TRP A 474 -14.01 0.25 -17.36
CA TRP A 474 -13.01 1.13 -17.99
C TRP A 474 -13.63 2.49 -18.31
N THR A 475 -12.95 3.56 -17.86
CA THR A 475 -13.41 4.95 -18.07
C THR A 475 -12.93 5.57 -19.37
N SER A 476 -12.06 4.88 -20.13
CA SER A 476 -11.51 5.36 -21.41
C SER A 476 -11.96 4.51 -22.58
N CYS A 477 -12.30 5.18 -23.68
CA CYS A 477 -12.63 4.53 -24.97
C CYS A 477 -11.42 3.76 -25.49
N VAL A 478 -11.61 2.47 -25.76
CA VAL A 478 -10.60 1.62 -26.39
C VAL A 478 -10.80 1.67 -27.90
N ILE A 479 -9.78 2.11 -28.63
CA ILE A 479 -9.79 2.10 -30.09
C ILE A 479 -9.41 0.70 -30.56
N LYS A 480 -10.40 -0.09 -31.02
CA LYS A 480 -10.18 -1.40 -31.64
C LYS A 480 -9.57 -1.25 -33.03
N ASP A 481 -8.70 -2.19 -33.40
CA ASP A 481 -8.20 -2.42 -34.77
C ASP A 481 -7.55 -1.23 -35.49
N THR A 482 -6.87 -0.35 -34.76
CA THR A 482 -6.20 0.77 -35.42
C THR A 482 -4.80 0.36 -35.89
N PRO A 483 -4.50 0.35 -37.19
CA PRO A 483 -3.14 0.13 -37.70
C PRO A 483 -2.18 1.17 -37.09
N PHE A 484 -0.90 0.80 -36.87
CA PHE A 484 0.10 1.69 -36.28
C PHE A 484 0.18 3.05 -37.00
N CYS A 485 0.09 3.07 -38.32
CA CYS A 485 0.11 4.30 -39.10
C CYS A 485 -1.09 5.23 -38.80
N ALA A 486 -2.26 4.67 -38.47
CA ALA A 486 -3.41 5.46 -38.02
C ALA A 486 -3.24 5.92 -36.58
N PHE A 487 -2.74 5.06 -35.71
CA PHE A 487 -2.45 5.38 -34.31
C PHE A 487 -1.43 6.53 -34.17
N ILE A 488 -0.25 6.43 -34.81
CA ILE A 488 0.80 7.44 -34.65
C ILE A 488 0.49 8.77 -35.37
N THR A 489 -0.45 8.77 -36.31
CA THR A 489 -0.83 9.99 -37.04
C THR A 489 -1.98 10.78 -36.41
N VAL A 490 -2.47 10.39 -35.22
CA VAL A 490 -3.45 11.18 -34.46
C VAL A 490 -2.86 12.56 -34.08
N PRO A 491 -3.71 13.60 -33.93
CA PRO A 491 -3.24 14.98 -33.77
C PRO A 491 -2.20 15.17 -32.68
N TRP A 492 -2.38 14.52 -31.51
CA TRP A 492 -1.50 14.67 -30.34
C TRP A 492 -0.18 13.88 -30.46
N LEU A 493 -0.07 12.86 -31.31
CA LEU A 493 1.16 12.08 -31.54
C LEU A 493 1.91 12.52 -32.80
N LYS A 494 1.34 13.39 -33.65
CA LYS A 494 1.96 13.79 -34.92
C LYS A 494 3.40 14.32 -34.79
N HIS A 495 3.74 14.96 -33.68
CA HIS A 495 5.07 15.50 -33.44
C HIS A 495 6.14 14.42 -33.25
N LEU A 496 5.75 13.18 -32.94
CA LEU A 496 6.66 12.05 -32.75
C LEU A 496 6.89 11.25 -34.05
N VAL A 497 6.04 11.41 -35.04
CA VAL A 497 6.01 10.55 -36.25
C VAL A 497 7.39 10.50 -36.92
N GLY A 498 8.02 11.66 -37.15
CA GLY A 498 9.33 11.72 -37.80
C GLY A 498 10.40 10.95 -37.04
N HIS A 499 10.51 11.22 -35.75
CA HIS A 499 11.50 10.61 -34.88
C HIS A 499 11.31 9.08 -34.75
N VAL A 500 10.09 8.63 -34.47
CA VAL A 500 9.77 7.20 -34.29
C VAL A 500 9.99 6.43 -35.59
N ILE A 501 9.52 6.96 -36.72
CA ILE A 501 9.71 6.30 -38.03
C ILE A 501 11.18 6.22 -38.40
N HIS A 502 11.96 7.27 -38.13
CA HIS A 502 13.40 7.25 -38.38
C HIS A 502 14.11 6.14 -37.58
N ILE A 503 13.72 5.93 -36.31
CA ILE A 503 14.24 4.84 -35.48
C ILE A 503 13.82 3.47 -36.04
N LEU A 504 12.53 3.28 -36.38
CA LEU A 504 12.02 2.01 -36.89
C LEU A 504 12.72 1.56 -38.18
N ILE A 505 13.04 2.51 -39.06
CA ILE A 505 13.74 2.25 -40.32
C ILE A 505 15.12 1.61 -40.11
N ASP A 506 15.80 1.90 -39.02
CA ASP A 506 17.10 1.29 -38.68
C ASP A 506 17.03 -0.24 -38.48
N TYR A 507 15.83 -0.80 -38.36
CA TYR A 507 15.60 -2.23 -38.09
C TYR A 507 14.89 -2.96 -39.20
N MET A 508 14.73 -2.32 -40.39
CA MET A 508 14.01 -2.85 -41.53
C MET A 508 14.85 -2.80 -42.81
N ASP A 509 14.56 -3.70 -43.75
CA ASP A 509 15.18 -3.69 -45.09
C ASP A 509 14.40 -2.81 -46.08
N TYR A 510 13.10 -2.95 -46.11
CA TYR A 510 12.18 -2.18 -46.94
C TYR A 510 11.04 -1.59 -46.10
N VAL A 511 10.64 -0.38 -46.41
CA VAL A 511 9.59 0.33 -45.65
C VAL A 511 8.46 0.72 -46.63
N PRO A 512 7.32 0.04 -46.59
CA PRO A 512 6.14 0.43 -47.36
C PRO A 512 5.41 1.57 -46.65
N LEU A 513 5.61 2.81 -47.10
CA LEU A 513 4.86 3.95 -46.55
C LEU A 513 3.51 4.07 -47.22
N CYS A 514 2.44 4.03 -46.45
CA CYS A 514 1.12 4.41 -46.92
C CYS A 514 1.03 5.92 -47.17
N SER A 515 0.14 6.35 -48.04
CA SER A 515 -0.02 7.76 -48.41
C SER A 515 -0.34 8.68 -47.22
N LYS A 516 -1.09 8.20 -46.24
CA LYS A 516 -1.39 8.97 -45.01
C LYS A 516 -0.14 9.23 -44.18
N LEU A 517 0.66 8.19 -43.90
CA LEU A 517 1.89 8.32 -43.14
C LEU A 517 2.90 9.22 -43.85
N LYS A 518 3.02 9.06 -45.18
CA LYS A 518 3.88 9.90 -46.03
C LYS A 518 3.49 11.37 -45.94
N CYS A 519 2.21 11.71 -46.05
CA CYS A 519 1.71 13.08 -45.96
C CYS A 519 2.07 13.72 -44.63
N VAL A 520 2.00 12.97 -43.51
CA VAL A 520 2.37 13.48 -42.20
C VAL A 520 3.89 13.64 -42.08
N LEU A 521 4.67 12.69 -42.62
CA LEU A 521 6.14 12.71 -42.59
C LEU A 521 6.72 13.86 -43.39
N GLU A 522 6.11 14.22 -44.54
CA GLU A 522 6.56 15.36 -45.38
C GLU A 522 6.60 16.69 -44.63
N ALA A 523 5.81 16.82 -43.56
CA ALA A 523 5.78 17.99 -42.70
C ALA A 523 6.76 17.91 -41.51
N GLN A 524 7.49 16.81 -41.34
CA GLN A 524 8.42 16.61 -40.21
C GLN A 524 9.85 17.00 -40.55
N LYS A 525 10.62 17.41 -39.55
CA LYS A 525 12.04 17.83 -39.70
C LYS A 525 12.96 16.66 -40.14
N GLU A 526 12.61 15.43 -39.80
CA GLU A 526 13.34 14.22 -40.16
C GLU A 526 13.09 13.76 -41.60
N TRP A 527 12.12 14.34 -42.30
CA TRP A 527 11.73 13.88 -43.64
C TRP A 527 12.86 13.84 -44.66
N PRO A 528 13.78 14.84 -44.76
CA PRO A 528 14.88 14.78 -45.73
C PRO A 528 15.76 13.53 -45.57
N GLU A 529 16.07 13.16 -44.32
CA GLU A 529 16.88 11.98 -44.02
C GLU A 529 16.13 10.70 -44.29
N ILE A 530 14.87 10.61 -43.85
CA ILE A 530 13.98 9.47 -44.11
C ILE A 530 13.82 9.25 -45.62
N ARG A 531 13.57 10.32 -46.37
CA ARG A 531 13.45 10.27 -47.83
C ARG A 531 14.73 9.75 -48.49
N GLN A 532 15.89 10.22 -48.06
CA GLN A 532 17.18 9.75 -48.58
C GLN A 532 17.34 8.23 -48.34
N ILE A 533 16.93 7.72 -47.16
CA ILE A 533 16.98 6.30 -46.85
C ILE A 533 16.01 5.50 -47.74
N LEU A 534 14.83 6.02 -48.01
CA LEU A 534 13.80 5.33 -48.80
C LEU A 534 14.10 5.29 -50.31
N GLU A 535 14.73 6.35 -50.86
CA GLU A 535 15.05 6.47 -52.29
C GLU A 535 16.36 5.77 -52.67
N ASN A 536 17.20 5.40 -51.71
CA ASN A 536 18.47 4.75 -51.93
C ASN A 536 18.48 3.27 -51.49
N PRO A 537 19.26 2.39 -52.16
CA PRO A 537 19.45 1.03 -51.68
C PRO A 537 20.06 1.00 -50.30
N ARG A 538 19.51 0.15 -49.43
CA ARG A 538 20.07 -0.05 -48.08
C ARG A 538 21.50 -0.59 -48.16
N PRO A 539 22.42 -0.14 -47.28
CA PRO A 539 23.79 -0.65 -47.24
C PRO A 539 23.82 -2.18 -47.08
N LEU A 540 24.66 -2.88 -47.84
CA LEU A 540 24.79 -4.33 -47.76
C LEU A 540 25.07 -4.83 -46.35
N LYS A 541 25.88 -4.08 -45.60
CA LYS A 541 26.17 -4.37 -44.17
C LYS A 541 24.87 -4.43 -43.33
N HIS A 542 23.95 -3.51 -43.54
CA HIS A 542 22.64 -3.47 -42.89
C HIS A 542 21.76 -4.69 -43.28
N LEU A 543 21.61 -4.97 -44.55
CA LEU A 543 20.85 -6.12 -45.05
C LEU A 543 21.40 -7.46 -44.52
N CYS A 544 22.73 -7.61 -44.50
CA CYS A 544 23.39 -8.78 -43.91
C CYS A 544 23.06 -8.92 -42.43
N ARG A 545 23.06 -7.84 -41.66
CA ARG A 545 22.68 -7.86 -40.23
C ARG A 545 21.26 -8.38 -40.03
N LEU A 546 20.30 -7.84 -40.74
CA LEU A 546 18.89 -8.28 -40.66
C LEU A 546 18.75 -9.76 -41.02
N LYS A 547 19.39 -10.19 -42.09
CA LYS A 547 19.34 -11.60 -42.54
C LYS A 547 19.96 -12.55 -41.53
N ILE A 548 21.13 -12.17 -40.95
CA ILE A 548 21.81 -12.97 -39.91
C ILE A 548 20.94 -13.09 -38.67
N ARG A 549 20.35 -11.99 -38.20
CA ARG A 549 19.44 -11.99 -37.04
C ARG A 549 18.23 -12.91 -37.27
N LYS A 550 17.61 -12.84 -38.45
CA LYS A 550 16.48 -13.69 -38.85
C LYS A 550 16.88 -15.19 -38.88
N LEU A 551 18.08 -15.50 -39.37
CA LEU A 551 18.57 -16.90 -39.45
C LEU A 551 18.96 -17.48 -38.07
N ILE A 552 19.59 -16.69 -37.18
CA ILE A 552 19.96 -17.13 -35.84
C ILE A 552 18.72 -17.32 -34.98
N GLY A 553 17.72 -16.49 -35.18
CA GLY A 553 16.50 -16.41 -34.37
C GLY A 553 16.71 -15.69 -33.04
N LEU A 554 15.72 -14.91 -32.61
CA LEU A 554 15.79 -14.00 -31.50
C LEU A 554 16.15 -14.69 -30.16
N ARG A 555 15.54 -15.84 -29.86
CA ARG A 555 15.83 -16.61 -28.63
C ARG A 555 17.30 -17.04 -28.50
N ARG A 556 18.01 -17.26 -29.63
CA ARG A 556 19.43 -17.64 -29.61
C ARG A 556 20.34 -16.42 -29.56
N LEU A 557 19.92 -15.28 -30.14
CA LEU A 557 20.70 -14.05 -30.13
C LEU A 557 20.98 -13.55 -28.71
N TRP A 558 20.00 -13.66 -27.81
CA TRP A 558 20.12 -13.14 -26.44
C TRP A 558 20.62 -14.17 -25.41
N ARG A 559 20.75 -15.44 -25.80
CA ARG A 559 21.49 -16.39 -24.97
C ARG A 559 22.98 -16.17 -25.12
N GLN A 560 23.60 -15.58 -24.10
CA GLN A 560 25.02 -15.22 -24.06
C GLN A 560 25.92 -16.42 -24.49
N ALA A 561 25.61 -17.63 -24.03
CA ALA A 561 26.30 -18.85 -24.42
C ALA A 561 26.22 -19.17 -25.93
N SER A 562 25.14 -18.79 -26.62
CA SER A 562 24.97 -19.02 -28.05
C SER A 562 25.79 -18.02 -28.88
N MET A 563 25.81 -16.75 -28.49
CA MET A 563 26.59 -15.72 -29.18
C MET A 563 28.10 -15.90 -28.99
N VAL A 564 28.55 -16.36 -27.80
CA VAL A 564 29.96 -16.66 -27.55
C VAL A 564 30.47 -17.75 -28.48
N LYS A 565 29.65 -18.79 -28.74
CA LYS A 565 30.02 -19.94 -29.60
C LYS A 565 30.07 -19.63 -31.10
N LEU A 566 29.53 -18.49 -31.54
CA LEU A 566 29.59 -18.13 -32.96
C LEU A 566 31.03 -17.77 -33.33
N PRO A 567 31.56 -18.31 -34.48
CA PRO A 567 32.92 -18.04 -34.93
C PRO A 567 33.00 -16.67 -35.64
N LEU A 568 32.61 -15.61 -34.92
CA LEU A 568 32.59 -14.22 -35.40
C LEU A 568 33.47 -13.34 -34.51
N PRO A 569 34.18 -12.36 -35.06
CA PRO A 569 34.88 -11.32 -34.29
C PRO A 569 33.92 -10.57 -33.36
N PRO A 570 34.40 -10.08 -32.18
CA PRO A 570 33.58 -9.33 -31.23
C PRO A 570 32.82 -8.16 -31.86
N ILE A 571 33.51 -7.38 -32.70
CA ILE A 571 32.91 -6.22 -33.41
C ILE A 571 31.70 -6.62 -34.27
N LEU A 572 31.72 -7.79 -34.92
CA LEU A 572 30.59 -8.28 -35.70
C LEU A 572 29.48 -8.81 -34.80
N LYS A 573 29.80 -9.43 -33.67
CA LYS A 573 28.81 -9.84 -32.67
C LYS A 573 28.08 -8.61 -32.12
N ASP A 574 28.81 -7.56 -31.74
CA ASP A 574 28.27 -6.31 -31.26
C ASP A 574 27.39 -5.62 -32.29
N TYR A 575 27.82 -5.63 -33.56
CA TYR A 575 27.03 -5.10 -34.66
C TYR A 575 25.73 -5.89 -34.88
N ILE A 576 25.76 -7.22 -34.82
CA ILE A 576 24.57 -8.07 -34.93
C ILE A 576 23.59 -7.82 -33.77
N LEU A 577 24.09 -7.53 -32.59
CA LEU A 577 23.31 -7.25 -31.38
C LEU A 577 22.82 -5.80 -31.31
N TYR A 578 23.11 -4.95 -32.29
CA TYR A 578 22.77 -3.52 -32.28
C TYR A 578 23.37 -2.73 -31.10
N LYS A 579 24.54 -3.14 -30.59
CA LYS A 579 25.17 -2.42 -29.46
C LYS A 579 25.48 -0.95 -29.75
N GLU A 580 25.62 -0.59 -31.03
CA GLU A 580 25.75 0.82 -31.43
C GLU A 580 24.51 1.66 -31.09
N TYR A 581 23.34 1.03 -31.00
CA TYR A 581 22.05 1.64 -30.65
C TYR A 581 21.63 1.34 -29.21
N ASP A 582 22.49 0.69 -28.42
CA ASP A 582 22.25 0.46 -26.99
C ASP A 582 22.55 1.74 -26.19
N LEU A 583 21.53 2.57 -26.09
CA LEU A 583 21.62 3.83 -25.36
C LEU A 583 21.61 3.61 -23.83
N TYR A 584 20.98 2.54 -23.37
CA TYR A 584 20.92 2.19 -21.95
C TYR A 584 22.31 1.85 -21.39
N GLY A 585 23.08 1.01 -22.11
CA GLY A 585 24.45 0.66 -21.70
C GLY A 585 25.45 1.82 -21.74
N LYS A 586 25.20 2.84 -22.57
CA LYS A 586 26.05 4.04 -22.66
C LYS A 586 25.80 5.04 -21.52
N GLY A 587 24.57 5.11 -21.01
CA GLY A 587 24.20 6.02 -19.91
C GLY A 587 24.82 5.66 -18.57
N LEU A 588 25.10 4.37 -18.32
CA LEU A 588 25.75 3.90 -17.08
C LEU A 588 27.27 4.23 -17.02
N ASN A 589 27.89 4.62 -18.15
CA ASN A 589 29.29 5.02 -18.20
C ASN A 589 29.50 6.55 -18.15
N LEU A 590 28.42 7.33 -17.94
CA LEU A 590 28.44 8.80 -17.87
C LEU A 590 28.07 9.37 -16.49
N ALA A 591 27.98 8.51 -15.45
CA ALA A 591 27.75 8.91 -14.05
C ALA A 591 28.99 8.69 -13.19
#